data_07cdb031fceca2a580a2f9bab15805a7
#
_entry.id   07cdb031fceca2a580a2f9bab15805a7
#
_cell.length_a   1.000
_cell.length_b   1.000
_cell.length_c   1.000
_cell.angle_alpha   90.00
_cell.angle_beta   90.00
_cell.angle_gamma   90.00
#
_symmetry.space_group_name_H-M   'P 1'
#
loop_
_entity.id
_entity.type
_entity.pdbx_description
1 polymer ?
#
loop_
_entity_poly.entity_id
_entity_poly.type
_entity_poly.pdbx_seq_one_letter_code
_entity_poly.pdbx_strand_id
1 'polypeptide(L)'
;MTGIATRRIGVLTGLLVTGLLTVLPAAARAATVMITGANSGIGLEFARQYAAKGWTVIATHRRAEPPRTLTDLAEKFNKVRIESLDVTNIEQVKRLAEKLADVPIDVLINNAGVYNDRSKCAGDDESCPGDWSVENFGSFKYSLLDTMLAVNVKGPLLVSETFFKNVQAGTQKKIIAISSSNGSLTGKNAGPEGAIFYRLSKAALNREMQLVAAATKKDGVTVVMFNPGPTLTEHQEYLHSYSGMLTTSFTVGNMIKTIDKATLADTGRFLRYDGVTEPW
;
A
#
# COMPACT_ATOMS: atom_id res chain seq x y z
N MET A 1 -71.56 -70.31 14.30
CA MET A 1 -70.55 -69.99 15.34
C MET A 1 -69.36 -69.23 14.64
N THR A 2 -69.40 -67.98 14.69
CA THR A 2 -68.52 -67.07 13.91
C THR A 2 -67.52 -66.44 14.82
N GLY A 3 -66.22 -66.75 14.62
CA GLY A 3 -65.10 -66.21 15.37
C GLY A 3 -64.54 -64.94 14.68
N ILE A 4 -64.59 -63.82 15.39
CA ILE A 4 -64.08 -62.55 14.94
C ILE A 4 -62.55 -62.42 15.30
N ALA A 5 -61.66 -62.29 14.31
CA ALA A 5 -60.30 -62.07 14.48
C ALA A 5 -59.95 -60.57 14.57
N THR A 6 -59.49 -60.08 15.69
CA THR A 6 -59.04 -58.71 15.93
C THR A 6 -57.64 -58.52 15.45
N ARG A 7 -57.39 -57.67 14.41
CA ARG A 7 -56.10 -57.22 13.97
C ARG A 7 -55.62 -56.07 14.87
N ARG A 8 -54.46 -56.21 15.49
CA ARG A 8 -53.71 -55.16 16.18
C ARG A 8 -52.87 -54.37 15.16
N ILE A 9 -53.13 -53.09 15.05
CA ILE A 9 -52.34 -52.13 14.24
C ILE A 9 -51.22 -51.63 15.17
N GLY A 10 -49.99 -51.99 14.86
CA GLY A 10 -48.80 -51.43 15.54
C GLY A 10 -48.46 -50.08 14.94
N VAL A 11 -48.47 -49.04 15.75
CA VAL A 11 -48.02 -47.69 15.38
C VAL A 11 -46.51 -47.64 15.58
N LEU A 12 -45.72 -47.54 14.47
CA LEU A 12 -44.30 -47.28 14.51
C LEU A 12 -44.09 -45.76 14.67
N THR A 13 -43.68 -45.33 15.84
CA THR A 13 -43.26 -43.95 16.11
C THR A 13 -41.82 -43.76 15.62
N GLY A 14 -41.64 -43.20 14.42
CA GLY A 14 -40.30 -42.83 13.94
C GLY A 14 -39.80 -41.56 14.63
N LEU A 15 -38.74 -41.66 15.39
CA LEU A 15 -37.98 -40.52 15.93
C LEU A 15 -37.21 -39.85 14.78
N LEU A 16 -37.66 -38.68 14.35
CA LEU A 16 -36.86 -37.78 13.47
C LEU A 16 -35.79 -37.08 14.34
N VAL A 17 -34.55 -37.55 14.28
CA VAL A 17 -33.42 -36.81 14.81
C VAL A 17 -33.03 -35.73 13.81
N THR A 18 -33.51 -34.52 14.02
CA THR A 18 -33.04 -33.31 13.28
C THR A 18 -31.65 -32.94 13.81
N GLY A 19 -30.61 -33.37 13.09
CA GLY A 19 -29.22 -32.94 13.34
C GLY A 19 -29.09 -31.44 13.04
N LEU A 20 -28.94 -30.63 14.08
CA LEU A 20 -28.59 -29.21 13.99
C LEU A 20 -27.13 -29.10 13.54
N LEU A 21 -26.88 -28.93 12.24
CA LEU A 21 -25.55 -28.58 11.74
C LEU A 21 -25.21 -27.17 12.24
N THR A 22 -24.44 -27.08 13.33
CA THR A 22 -23.83 -25.81 13.76
C THR A 22 -22.73 -25.46 12.74
N VAL A 23 -23.03 -24.56 11.81
CA VAL A 23 -22.03 -23.93 10.96
C VAL A 23 -21.20 -23.01 11.88
N LEU A 24 -20.04 -23.51 12.32
CA LEU A 24 -19.06 -22.66 13.00
C LEU A 24 -18.67 -21.56 12.05
N PRO A 25 -18.73 -20.26 12.44
CA PRO A 25 -18.25 -19.19 11.60
C PRO A 25 -16.77 -19.43 11.32
N ALA A 26 -16.38 -19.52 10.04
CA ALA A 26 -14.99 -19.58 9.67
C ALA A 26 -14.30 -18.37 10.32
N ALA A 27 -13.23 -18.61 11.07
CA ALA A 27 -12.48 -17.54 11.72
C ALA A 27 -12.11 -16.51 10.66
N ALA A 28 -12.62 -15.27 10.80
CA ALA A 28 -12.39 -14.21 9.83
C ALA A 28 -10.87 -14.00 9.71
N ARG A 29 -10.31 -14.27 8.54
CA ARG A 29 -8.90 -14.06 8.26
C ARG A 29 -8.56 -12.58 8.50
N ALA A 30 -7.48 -12.30 9.24
CA ALA A 30 -7.00 -10.94 9.39
C ALA A 30 -6.69 -10.35 8.00
N ALA A 31 -7.15 -9.13 7.75
CA ALA A 31 -6.83 -8.44 6.50
C ALA A 31 -5.32 -8.25 6.34
N THR A 32 -4.84 -8.27 5.11
CA THR A 32 -3.42 -8.18 4.79
C THR A 32 -3.12 -6.89 4.02
N VAL A 33 -2.10 -6.17 4.46
CA VAL A 33 -1.52 -5.03 3.73
C VAL A 33 -0.08 -5.35 3.34
N MET A 34 0.28 -5.05 2.08
CA MET A 34 1.67 -5.06 1.62
C MET A 34 2.11 -3.62 1.36
N ILE A 35 3.28 -3.23 1.89
CA ILE A 35 3.79 -1.86 1.83
C ILE A 35 5.20 -1.88 1.26
N THR A 36 5.44 -1.19 0.14
CA THR A 36 6.79 -1.02 -0.40
C THR A 36 7.50 0.14 0.28
N GLY A 37 8.80 -0.04 0.60
CA GLY A 37 9.60 0.98 1.28
C GLY A 37 9.09 1.31 2.69
N ALA A 38 8.83 0.27 3.48
CA ALA A 38 8.24 0.38 4.83
C ALA A 38 9.26 0.66 5.95
N ASN A 39 10.53 0.91 5.63
CA ASN A 39 11.61 1.03 6.62
C ASN A 39 11.69 2.38 7.34
N SER A 40 11.08 3.42 6.80
CA SER A 40 11.11 4.78 7.35
C SER A 40 9.90 5.60 6.90
N GLY A 41 9.73 6.79 7.46
CA GLY A 41 8.76 7.80 7.06
C GLY A 41 7.32 7.30 6.97
N ILE A 42 6.65 7.67 5.90
CA ILE A 42 5.24 7.34 5.63
C ILE A 42 5.01 5.82 5.59
N GLY A 43 5.93 5.08 4.94
CA GLY A 43 5.83 3.63 4.82
C GLY A 43 5.89 2.90 6.16
N LEU A 44 6.81 3.31 7.04
CA LEU A 44 6.93 2.77 8.40
C LEU A 44 5.68 3.08 9.23
N GLU A 45 5.17 4.28 9.10
CA GLU A 45 3.96 4.66 9.83
C GLU A 45 2.72 3.90 9.36
N PHE A 46 2.58 3.64 8.04
CA PHE A 46 1.56 2.72 7.55
C PHE A 46 1.71 1.33 8.18
N ALA A 47 2.92 0.77 8.20
CA ALA A 47 3.17 -0.55 8.79
C ALA A 47 2.78 -0.57 10.27
N ARG A 48 3.13 0.48 11.03
CA ARG A 48 2.79 0.60 12.46
C ARG A 48 1.29 0.68 12.71
N GLN A 49 0.58 1.53 11.97
CA GLN A 49 -0.86 1.72 12.18
C GLN A 49 -1.69 0.51 11.75
N TYR A 50 -1.34 -0.14 10.62
CA TYR A 50 -2.01 -1.38 10.22
C TYR A 50 -1.72 -2.53 11.19
N ALA A 51 -0.48 -2.67 11.69
CA ALA A 51 -0.14 -3.66 12.71
C ALA A 51 -0.94 -3.44 14.01
N ALA A 52 -1.05 -2.17 14.46
CA ALA A 52 -1.86 -1.80 15.62
C ALA A 52 -3.37 -2.10 15.44
N LYS A 53 -3.88 -2.09 14.20
CA LYS A 53 -5.24 -2.50 13.84
C LYS A 53 -5.40 -4.04 13.77
N GLY A 54 -4.34 -4.82 14.04
CA GLY A 54 -4.37 -6.29 14.02
C GLY A 54 -4.28 -6.92 12.63
N TRP A 55 -3.92 -6.15 11.59
CA TRP A 55 -3.72 -6.64 10.24
C TRP A 55 -2.42 -7.48 10.13
N THR A 56 -2.39 -8.35 9.14
CA THR A 56 -1.12 -8.91 8.67
C THR A 56 -0.42 -7.86 7.81
N VAL A 57 0.81 -7.51 8.17
CA VAL A 57 1.60 -6.50 7.47
C VAL A 57 2.79 -7.15 6.78
N ILE A 58 2.89 -7.00 5.46
CA ILE A 58 4.06 -7.35 4.67
C ILE A 58 4.83 -6.06 4.44
N ALA A 59 5.84 -5.82 5.29
CA ALA A 59 6.68 -4.62 5.25
C ALA A 59 7.94 -4.88 4.43
N THR A 60 8.13 -4.14 3.31
CA THR A 60 9.30 -4.39 2.47
C THR A 60 10.34 -3.29 2.57
N HIS A 61 11.61 -3.66 2.39
CA HIS A 61 12.76 -2.77 2.36
C HIS A 61 13.78 -3.25 1.33
N ARG A 62 14.66 -2.35 0.84
CA ARG A 62 15.71 -2.72 -0.16
C ARG A 62 17.09 -2.97 0.44
N ARG A 63 17.27 -2.82 1.77
CA ARG A 63 18.57 -2.99 2.44
C ARG A 63 18.99 -4.46 2.45
N ALA A 64 20.28 -4.73 2.54
CA ALA A 64 20.80 -6.10 2.66
C ALA A 64 20.27 -6.77 3.93
N GLU A 65 20.29 -6.05 5.05
CA GLU A 65 19.76 -6.53 6.34
C GLU A 65 18.47 -5.78 6.72
N PRO A 66 17.57 -6.42 7.46
CA PRO A 66 16.36 -5.77 7.96
C PRO A 66 16.72 -4.58 8.86
N PRO A 67 16.17 -3.38 8.58
CA PRO A 67 16.42 -2.23 9.41
C PRO A 67 15.77 -2.39 10.79
N ARG A 68 16.43 -1.84 11.82
CA ARG A 68 16.00 -1.93 13.21
C ARG A 68 14.56 -1.44 13.42
N THR A 69 14.15 -0.41 12.70
CA THR A 69 12.77 0.11 12.73
C THR A 69 11.72 -0.96 12.41
N LEU A 70 12.03 -1.89 11.50
CA LEU A 70 11.14 -2.98 11.13
C LEU A 70 11.27 -4.19 12.07
N THR A 71 12.49 -4.52 12.56
CA THR A 71 12.66 -5.61 13.53
C THR A 71 11.97 -5.28 14.85
N ASP A 72 12.15 -4.06 15.38
CA ASP A 72 11.44 -3.60 16.60
C ASP A 72 9.90 -3.65 16.40
N LEU A 73 9.43 -3.32 15.18
CA LEU A 73 8.00 -3.41 14.87
C LEU A 73 7.50 -4.86 14.85
N ALA A 74 8.28 -5.78 14.26
CA ALA A 74 7.93 -7.20 14.19
C ALA A 74 8.00 -7.90 15.56
N GLU A 75 8.92 -7.48 16.43
CA GLU A 75 8.95 -7.92 17.83
C GLU A 75 7.70 -7.49 18.60
N LYS A 76 7.23 -6.29 18.35
CA LYS A 76 6.03 -5.75 19.00
C LYS A 76 4.73 -6.35 18.47
N PHE A 77 4.68 -6.72 17.18
CA PHE A 77 3.47 -7.19 16.50
C PHE A 77 3.74 -8.47 15.72
N ASN A 78 3.30 -9.59 16.22
CA ASN A 78 3.54 -10.94 15.67
C ASN A 78 3.00 -11.20 14.26
N LYS A 79 2.19 -10.27 13.68
CA LYS A 79 1.67 -10.33 12.32
C LYS A 79 2.44 -9.44 11.34
N VAL A 80 3.56 -8.86 11.75
CA VAL A 80 4.45 -8.12 10.86
C VAL A 80 5.48 -9.07 10.26
N ARG A 81 5.51 -9.13 8.94
CA ARG A 81 6.45 -9.91 8.13
C ARG A 81 7.35 -8.94 7.39
N ILE A 82 8.66 -9.08 7.56
CA ILE A 82 9.67 -8.25 6.90
C ILE A 82 10.16 -8.98 5.67
N GLU A 83 10.19 -8.31 4.52
CA GLU A 83 10.65 -8.87 3.26
C GLU A 83 11.64 -7.92 2.55
N SER A 84 12.71 -8.48 1.98
CA SER A 84 13.62 -7.69 1.14
C SER A 84 13.04 -7.52 -0.26
N LEU A 85 12.96 -6.27 -0.73
CA LEU A 85 12.44 -5.93 -2.05
C LEU A 85 13.02 -4.61 -2.55
N ASP A 86 13.80 -4.68 -3.61
CA ASP A 86 14.07 -3.54 -4.49
C ASP A 86 13.00 -3.51 -5.59
N VAL A 87 12.15 -2.49 -5.60
CA VAL A 87 11.06 -2.34 -6.56
C VAL A 87 11.55 -2.18 -8.02
N THR A 88 12.83 -1.90 -8.22
CA THR A 88 13.44 -1.80 -9.56
C THR A 88 13.99 -3.12 -10.06
N ASN A 89 14.13 -4.12 -9.19
CA ASN A 89 14.69 -5.43 -9.51
C ASN A 89 13.56 -6.43 -9.84
N ILE A 90 13.36 -6.65 -11.14
CA ILE A 90 12.29 -7.51 -11.66
C ILE A 90 12.32 -8.92 -11.06
N GLU A 91 13.51 -9.49 -10.92
CA GLU A 91 13.67 -10.86 -10.40
C GLU A 91 13.38 -10.95 -8.89
N GLN A 92 13.70 -9.92 -8.12
CA GLN A 92 13.32 -9.87 -6.69
C GLN A 92 11.80 -9.74 -6.55
N VAL A 93 11.15 -8.90 -7.36
CA VAL A 93 9.69 -8.72 -7.33
C VAL A 93 9.00 -10.04 -7.67
N LYS A 94 9.43 -10.74 -8.71
CA LYS A 94 8.88 -12.05 -9.10
C LYS A 94 9.07 -13.10 -8.01
N ARG A 95 10.31 -13.26 -7.49
CA ARG A 95 10.58 -14.22 -6.41
C ARG A 95 9.75 -13.96 -5.16
N LEU A 96 9.54 -12.68 -4.79
CA LEU A 96 8.68 -12.37 -3.66
C LEU A 96 7.21 -12.72 -3.94
N ALA A 97 6.73 -12.49 -5.15
CA ALA A 97 5.37 -12.88 -5.53
C ALA A 97 5.19 -14.41 -5.54
N GLU A 98 6.18 -15.17 -6.00
CA GLU A 98 6.18 -16.63 -5.90
C GLU A 98 6.13 -17.10 -4.43
N LYS A 99 6.95 -16.49 -3.55
CA LYS A 99 6.95 -16.77 -2.11
C LYS A 99 5.60 -16.46 -1.44
N LEU A 100 4.86 -15.52 -2.00
CA LEU A 100 3.57 -15.03 -1.50
C LEU A 100 2.37 -15.51 -2.34
N ALA A 101 2.54 -16.50 -3.23
CA ALA A 101 1.53 -16.87 -4.22
C ALA A 101 0.13 -17.11 -3.64
N ASP A 102 0.05 -17.74 -2.46
CA ASP A 102 -1.21 -18.08 -1.78
C ASP A 102 -1.64 -17.04 -0.73
N VAL A 103 -0.97 -15.89 -0.68
CA VAL A 103 -1.26 -14.83 0.30
C VAL A 103 -2.17 -13.79 -0.33
N PRO A 104 -3.47 -13.74 0.01
CA PRO A 104 -4.34 -12.67 -0.44
C PRO A 104 -3.94 -11.34 0.18
N ILE A 105 -3.86 -10.29 -0.65
CA ILE A 105 -3.51 -8.93 -0.24
C ILE A 105 -4.75 -8.05 -0.38
N ASP A 106 -5.23 -7.53 0.74
CA ASP A 106 -6.41 -6.65 0.76
C ASP A 106 -6.08 -5.24 0.28
N VAL A 107 -4.89 -4.75 0.67
CA VAL A 107 -4.38 -3.42 0.29
C VAL A 107 -2.90 -3.53 -0.09
N LEU A 108 -2.56 -3.18 -1.34
CA LEU A 108 -1.19 -3.00 -1.80
C LEU A 108 -0.85 -1.50 -1.79
N ILE A 109 0.19 -1.09 -1.05
CA ILE A 109 0.62 0.30 -0.96
C ILE A 109 1.98 0.46 -1.65
N ASN A 110 1.98 1.07 -2.82
CA ASN A 110 3.17 1.53 -3.53
C ASN A 110 3.65 2.83 -2.88
N ASN A 111 4.53 2.71 -1.88
CA ASN A 111 5.07 3.84 -1.12
C ASN A 111 6.55 4.08 -1.42
N ALA A 112 7.32 3.07 -1.81
CA ALA A 112 8.74 3.24 -2.16
C ALA A 112 8.91 4.39 -3.15
N GLY A 113 9.82 5.33 -2.85
CA GLY A 113 10.02 6.51 -3.68
C GLY A 113 11.37 7.19 -3.42
N VAL A 114 11.82 7.94 -4.41
CA VAL A 114 13.01 8.82 -4.35
C VAL A 114 12.56 10.23 -4.70
N TYR A 115 13.10 11.24 -4.02
CA TYR A 115 12.67 12.62 -4.21
C TYR A 115 13.81 13.61 -4.46
N ASN A 116 15.07 13.23 -4.22
CA ASN A 116 16.26 14.04 -4.52
C ASN A 116 17.53 13.18 -4.63
N ASP A 117 18.67 13.79 -4.97
CA ASP A 117 19.96 13.11 -5.02
C ASP A 117 20.58 12.95 -3.63
N ARG A 118 20.62 11.73 -3.14
CA ARG A 118 21.24 11.36 -1.87
C ARG A 118 22.62 10.68 -2.04
N SER A 119 23.20 10.74 -3.24
CA SER A 119 24.48 10.07 -3.50
C SER A 119 25.65 10.59 -2.66
N LYS A 120 25.53 11.81 -2.11
CA LYS A 120 26.51 12.41 -1.20
C LYS A 120 26.22 12.15 0.28
N CYS A 121 25.08 11.53 0.60
CA CYS A 121 24.76 11.16 1.97
C CYS A 121 25.57 9.94 2.39
N ALA A 122 26.06 9.91 3.63
CA ALA A 122 26.83 8.79 4.15
C ALA A 122 25.90 7.57 4.36
N GLY A 123 26.08 6.53 3.57
CA GLY A 123 25.34 5.28 3.72
C GLY A 123 23.81 5.49 3.79
N ASP A 124 23.21 5.01 4.88
CA ASP A 124 21.77 5.11 5.16
C ASP A 124 21.40 6.30 6.05
N ASP A 125 22.24 7.36 6.10
CA ASP A 125 21.94 8.56 6.90
C ASP A 125 20.62 9.18 6.45
N GLU A 126 19.55 8.89 7.20
CA GLU A 126 18.21 9.34 6.91
C GLU A 126 18.03 10.85 7.19
N SER A 127 18.90 11.47 7.98
CA SER A 127 18.88 12.90 8.29
C SER A 127 19.47 13.78 7.17
N CYS A 128 20.24 13.19 6.26
CA CYS A 128 20.86 13.93 5.16
C CYS A 128 19.79 14.50 4.20
N PRO A 129 19.76 15.83 3.98
CA PRO A 129 18.71 16.46 3.17
C PRO A 129 18.79 16.13 1.66
N GLY A 130 19.91 15.60 1.20
CA GLY A 130 20.17 15.38 -0.22
C GLY A 130 20.52 16.67 -0.98
N ASP A 131 20.70 16.55 -2.30
CA ASP A 131 21.05 17.67 -3.18
C ASP A 131 19.92 17.93 -4.21
N TRP A 132 19.25 19.06 -4.08
CA TRP A 132 18.19 19.49 -5.01
C TRP A 132 18.73 20.29 -6.19
N SER A 133 19.97 20.83 -6.10
CA SER A 133 20.54 21.70 -7.12
C SER A 133 20.73 21.00 -8.47
N VAL A 134 20.91 19.68 -8.42
CA VAL A 134 21.12 18.82 -9.60
C VAL A 134 19.85 18.57 -10.43
N GLU A 135 18.71 19.11 -9.99
CA GLU A 135 17.42 19.08 -10.69
C GLU A 135 17.04 20.47 -11.26
N ASN A 136 17.88 21.47 -11.13
CA ASN A 136 17.62 22.80 -11.69
C ASN A 136 17.98 22.86 -13.17
N PHE A 137 17.23 23.65 -13.93
CA PHE A 137 17.51 23.85 -15.35
C PHE A 137 18.94 24.41 -15.53
N GLY A 138 19.72 23.72 -16.33
CA GLY A 138 21.15 24.04 -16.56
C GLY A 138 22.15 23.27 -15.71
N SER A 139 21.71 22.49 -14.70
CA SER A 139 22.59 21.66 -13.84
C SER A 139 22.12 20.22 -13.69
N PHE A 140 21.40 19.69 -14.66
CA PHE A 140 20.78 18.36 -14.59
C PHE A 140 21.76 17.20 -14.44
N LYS A 141 21.54 16.37 -13.42
CA LYS A 141 22.14 15.04 -13.28
C LYS A 141 21.16 13.97 -13.82
N TYR A 142 21.20 13.68 -15.11
CA TYR A 142 20.24 12.77 -15.77
C TYR A 142 20.17 11.36 -15.15
N SER A 143 21.26 10.86 -14.56
CA SER A 143 21.23 9.57 -13.83
C SER A 143 20.26 9.58 -12.64
N LEU A 144 19.97 10.77 -12.06
CA LEU A 144 18.93 10.91 -11.04
C LEU A 144 17.52 10.78 -11.66
N LEU A 145 17.30 11.35 -12.86
CA LEU A 145 16.05 11.16 -13.60
C LEU A 145 15.79 9.68 -13.88
N ASP A 146 16.81 8.95 -14.36
CA ASP A 146 16.70 7.50 -14.60
C ASP A 146 16.33 6.75 -13.31
N THR A 147 16.96 7.10 -12.19
CA THR A 147 16.66 6.53 -10.88
C THR A 147 15.21 6.84 -10.45
N MET A 148 14.78 8.11 -10.59
CA MET A 148 13.42 8.51 -10.21
C MET A 148 12.35 7.82 -11.06
N LEU A 149 12.57 7.69 -12.36
CA LEU A 149 11.64 6.97 -13.24
C LEU A 149 11.61 5.48 -12.92
N ALA A 150 12.78 4.87 -12.63
CA ALA A 150 12.84 3.47 -12.25
C ALA A 150 12.09 3.19 -10.94
N VAL A 151 12.29 4.01 -9.90
CA VAL A 151 11.71 3.79 -8.57
C VAL A 151 10.27 4.30 -8.48
N ASN A 152 10.01 5.54 -8.93
CA ASN A 152 8.73 6.22 -8.69
C ASN A 152 7.65 5.86 -9.73
N VAL A 153 8.04 5.34 -10.91
CA VAL A 153 7.13 5.01 -12.01
C VAL A 153 7.16 3.51 -12.28
N LYS A 154 8.24 3.00 -12.87
CA LYS A 154 8.36 1.57 -13.21
C LYS A 154 8.13 0.65 -12.01
N GLY A 155 8.62 1.01 -10.82
CA GLY A 155 8.48 0.22 -9.60
C GLY A 155 7.02 -0.04 -9.22
N PRO A 156 6.18 0.99 -9.04
CA PRO A 156 4.75 0.82 -8.77
C PRO A 156 4.00 0.01 -9.82
N LEU A 157 4.31 0.19 -11.11
CA LEU A 157 3.73 -0.59 -12.19
C LEU A 157 4.09 -2.07 -12.07
N LEU A 158 5.39 -2.37 -11.98
CA LEU A 158 5.92 -3.73 -11.85
C LEU A 158 5.34 -4.46 -10.62
N VAL A 159 5.32 -3.80 -9.46
CA VAL A 159 4.78 -4.38 -8.23
C VAL A 159 3.28 -4.61 -8.36
N SER A 160 2.53 -3.62 -8.88
CA SER A 160 1.08 -3.75 -9.07
C SER A 160 0.71 -4.87 -10.02
N GLU A 161 1.42 -5.01 -11.14
CA GLU A 161 1.22 -6.08 -12.12
C GLU A 161 1.54 -7.45 -11.52
N THR A 162 2.71 -7.58 -10.89
CA THR A 162 3.20 -8.86 -10.37
C THR A 162 2.34 -9.39 -9.22
N PHE A 163 1.89 -8.52 -8.30
CA PHE A 163 1.03 -8.89 -7.18
C PHE A 163 -0.48 -8.78 -7.49
N PHE A 164 -0.86 -8.57 -8.74
CA PHE A 164 -2.25 -8.38 -9.11
C PHE A 164 -3.16 -9.54 -8.69
N LYS A 165 -2.71 -10.80 -8.89
CA LYS A 165 -3.46 -11.99 -8.46
C LYS A 165 -3.67 -12.04 -6.96
N ASN A 166 -2.68 -11.64 -6.17
CA ASN A 166 -2.79 -11.55 -4.72
C ASN A 166 -3.83 -10.49 -4.30
N VAL A 167 -3.86 -9.34 -4.99
CA VAL A 167 -4.86 -8.28 -4.75
C VAL A 167 -6.25 -8.74 -5.17
N GLN A 168 -6.41 -9.41 -6.31
CA GLN A 168 -7.68 -9.99 -6.73
C GLN A 168 -8.22 -11.03 -5.73
N ALA A 169 -7.33 -11.79 -5.07
CA ALA A 169 -7.68 -12.76 -4.03
C ALA A 169 -8.02 -12.10 -2.67
N GLY A 170 -7.64 -10.84 -2.47
CA GLY A 170 -8.00 -10.06 -1.28
C GLY A 170 -9.49 -9.70 -1.24
N THR A 171 -9.98 -9.40 -0.06
CA THR A 171 -11.39 -9.00 0.14
C THR A 171 -11.61 -7.54 -0.28
N GLN A 172 -10.67 -6.64 0.05
CA GLN A 172 -10.82 -5.21 -0.23
C GLN A 172 -10.37 -4.81 -1.65
N LYS A 173 -9.42 -5.55 -2.25
CA LYS A 173 -8.94 -5.38 -3.63
C LYS A 173 -8.51 -3.95 -3.94
N LYS A 174 -7.57 -3.42 -3.15
CA LYS A 174 -7.12 -2.03 -3.28
C LYS A 174 -5.64 -1.94 -3.65
N ILE A 175 -5.32 -1.07 -4.61
CA ILE A 175 -3.96 -0.65 -4.94
C ILE A 175 -3.85 0.85 -4.66
N ILE A 176 -2.91 1.22 -3.82
CA ILE A 176 -2.67 2.60 -3.40
C ILE A 176 -1.28 3.02 -3.88
N ALA A 177 -1.16 4.22 -4.45
CA ALA A 177 0.12 4.80 -4.80
C ALA A 177 0.33 6.13 -4.05
N ILE A 178 1.48 6.26 -3.39
CA ILE A 178 1.85 7.50 -2.71
C ILE A 178 2.50 8.43 -3.73
N SER A 179 1.72 9.40 -4.18
CA SER A 179 2.12 10.43 -5.11
C SER A 179 2.50 11.73 -4.38
N SER A 180 2.24 12.87 -4.98
CA SER A 180 2.53 14.21 -4.45
C SER A 180 1.72 15.25 -5.20
N SER A 181 1.39 16.38 -4.57
CA SER A 181 0.88 17.57 -5.26
C SER A 181 1.86 18.07 -6.35
N ASN A 182 3.13 17.73 -6.23
CA ASN A 182 4.15 17.98 -7.25
C ASN A 182 3.91 17.22 -8.57
N GLY A 183 3.09 16.19 -8.57
CA GLY A 183 2.65 15.49 -9.79
C GLY A 183 1.43 16.12 -10.47
N SER A 184 0.86 17.19 -9.92
CA SER A 184 -0.25 17.92 -10.52
C SER A 184 0.24 18.86 -11.64
N LEU A 185 -0.44 18.85 -12.78
CA LEU A 185 -0.18 19.74 -13.92
C LEU A 185 -0.97 21.05 -13.82
N THR A 186 -2.05 21.08 -13.05
CA THR A 186 -2.98 22.21 -12.93
C THR A 186 -3.04 22.81 -11.53
N GLY A 187 -2.42 22.15 -10.54
CA GLY A 187 -2.38 22.59 -9.16
C GLY A 187 -1.55 23.86 -8.97
N LYS A 188 -2.01 24.74 -8.07
CA LYS A 188 -1.32 26.00 -7.76
C LYS A 188 -0.02 25.82 -6.98
N ASN A 189 0.21 24.67 -6.38
CA ASN A 189 1.36 24.38 -5.54
C ASN A 189 2.41 23.62 -6.32
N ALA A 190 3.04 24.36 -7.11
CA ALA A 190 4.32 23.95 -7.57
C ALA A 190 5.32 23.93 -6.42
N GLY A 191 5.48 23.26 -5.44
CA GLY A 191 6.55 23.18 -4.45
C GLY A 191 7.75 24.13 -4.66
N PRO A 192 8.89 23.98 -4.02
CA PRO A 192 10.06 24.82 -4.25
C PRO A 192 10.41 24.85 -5.74
N GLU A 193 10.86 25.99 -6.22
CA GLU A 193 11.45 26.12 -7.56
C GLU A 193 12.50 25.02 -7.74
N GLY A 194 12.50 24.35 -8.89
CA GLY A 194 13.35 23.16 -9.12
C GLY A 194 12.58 21.86 -8.96
N ALA A 195 13.24 20.81 -8.54
CA ALA A 195 12.72 19.45 -8.41
C ALA A 195 12.03 18.94 -9.70
N ILE A 196 12.59 19.31 -10.87
CA ILE A 196 11.98 19.02 -12.18
C ILE A 196 11.80 17.52 -12.37
N PHE A 197 12.81 16.73 -12.02
CA PHE A 197 12.77 15.26 -12.17
C PHE A 197 11.76 14.60 -11.23
N TYR A 198 11.70 15.08 -9.98
CA TYR A 198 10.72 14.58 -9.03
C TYR A 198 9.29 14.87 -9.50
N ARG A 199 9.01 16.10 -9.93
CA ARG A 199 7.70 16.51 -10.47
C ARG A 199 7.30 15.68 -11.67
N LEU A 200 8.23 15.53 -12.63
CA LEU A 200 8.04 14.68 -13.80
C LEU A 200 7.69 13.25 -13.40
N SER A 201 8.44 12.66 -12.46
CA SER A 201 8.20 11.29 -12.02
C SER A 201 6.84 11.12 -11.33
N LYS A 202 6.40 12.10 -10.52
CA LYS A 202 5.09 12.04 -9.86
C LYS A 202 3.91 12.30 -10.81
N ALA A 203 4.09 13.15 -11.82
CA ALA A 203 3.10 13.32 -12.90
C ALA A 203 2.97 12.02 -13.72
N ALA A 204 4.10 11.39 -14.07
CA ALA A 204 4.10 10.10 -14.74
C ALA A 204 3.44 9.00 -13.92
N LEU A 205 3.74 8.91 -12.61
CA LEU A 205 3.08 7.97 -11.68
C LEU A 205 1.56 8.20 -11.64
N ASN A 206 1.10 9.44 -11.57
CA ASN A 206 -0.32 9.77 -11.56
C ASN A 206 -0.99 9.23 -12.83
N ARG A 207 -0.40 9.50 -14.02
CA ARG A 207 -0.97 9.02 -15.28
C ARG A 207 -0.93 7.51 -15.41
N GLU A 208 0.17 6.87 -15.01
CA GLU A 208 0.33 5.42 -15.00
C GLU A 208 -0.76 4.76 -14.16
N MET A 209 -0.94 5.19 -12.91
CA MET A 209 -1.91 4.60 -12.00
C MET A 209 -3.36 4.85 -12.43
N GLN A 210 -3.64 5.94 -13.16
CA GLN A 210 -4.92 6.15 -13.85
C GLN A 210 -5.19 5.08 -14.91
N LEU A 211 -4.16 4.73 -15.68
CA LEU A 211 -4.26 3.68 -16.71
C LEU A 211 -4.42 2.30 -16.08
N VAL A 212 -3.68 2.01 -14.99
CA VAL A 212 -3.84 0.79 -14.20
C VAL A 212 -5.28 0.71 -13.65
N ALA A 213 -5.81 1.81 -13.11
CA ALA A 213 -7.18 1.88 -12.62
C ALA A 213 -8.20 1.52 -13.71
N ALA A 214 -8.05 2.08 -14.90
CA ALA A 214 -8.93 1.78 -16.04
C ALA A 214 -8.85 0.30 -16.47
N ALA A 215 -7.63 -0.26 -16.51
CA ALA A 215 -7.40 -1.65 -16.92
C ALA A 215 -7.97 -2.66 -15.92
N THR A 216 -7.91 -2.36 -14.61
CA THR A 216 -8.24 -3.30 -13.52
C THR A 216 -9.65 -3.13 -12.94
N LYS A 217 -10.37 -2.08 -13.36
CA LYS A 217 -11.74 -1.80 -12.89
C LYS A 217 -12.71 -2.97 -13.09
N LYS A 218 -12.62 -3.65 -14.23
CA LYS A 218 -13.46 -4.83 -14.54
C LYS A 218 -13.26 -5.99 -13.57
N ASP A 219 -12.10 -6.05 -12.91
CA ASP A 219 -11.73 -7.06 -11.94
C ASP A 219 -12.12 -6.67 -10.50
N GLY A 220 -12.80 -5.54 -10.35
CA GLY A 220 -13.26 -5.01 -9.07
C GLY A 220 -12.13 -4.42 -8.21
N VAL A 221 -10.97 -4.09 -8.81
CA VAL A 221 -9.83 -3.51 -8.10
C VAL A 221 -9.95 -1.98 -8.07
N THR A 222 -9.87 -1.43 -6.87
CA THR A 222 -9.88 0.01 -6.62
C THR A 222 -8.45 0.55 -6.59
N VAL A 223 -8.12 1.48 -7.46
CA VAL A 223 -6.79 2.11 -7.53
C VAL A 223 -6.90 3.59 -7.18
N VAL A 224 -6.16 4.05 -6.15
CA VAL A 224 -6.21 5.45 -5.70
C VAL A 224 -4.80 5.99 -5.51
N MET A 225 -4.55 7.20 -5.98
CA MET A 225 -3.32 7.94 -5.75
C MET A 225 -3.52 8.95 -4.61
N PHE A 226 -2.52 9.05 -3.72
CA PHE A 226 -2.55 9.99 -2.61
C PHE A 226 -1.44 11.04 -2.69
N ASN A 227 -1.82 12.29 -2.44
CA ASN A 227 -0.90 13.33 -1.98
C ASN A 227 -0.89 13.31 -0.45
N PRO A 228 0.22 12.95 0.21
CA PRO A 228 0.32 12.94 1.67
C PRO A 228 0.36 14.34 2.31
N GLY A 229 0.45 15.40 1.49
CA GLY A 229 0.67 16.76 1.98
C GLY A 229 2.11 16.97 2.48
N PRO A 230 2.40 18.11 3.09
CA PRO A 230 3.72 18.45 3.64
C PRO A 230 3.98 17.65 4.92
N THR A 231 4.35 16.38 4.76
CA THR A 231 4.51 15.42 5.86
C THR A 231 5.95 15.38 6.33
N LEU A 232 6.17 15.63 7.60
CA LEU A 232 7.47 15.57 8.23
C LEU A 232 7.91 14.11 8.40
N THR A 233 9.01 13.76 7.75
CA THR A 233 9.66 12.45 7.87
C THR A 233 11.08 12.65 8.40
N GLU A 234 11.73 11.56 8.81
CA GLU A 234 13.11 11.57 9.30
C GLU A 234 14.09 12.18 8.25
N HIS A 235 13.77 12.06 6.97
CA HIS A 235 14.54 12.65 5.87
C HIS A 235 14.37 14.17 5.75
N GLN A 236 13.47 14.77 6.50
CA GLN A 236 13.07 16.17 6.37
C GLN A 236 13.08 16.89 7.72
N GLU A 237 13.89 16.43 8.67
CA GLU A 237 14.01 17.09 10.00
C GLU A 237 14.35 18.57 9.89
N TYR A 238 15.11 18.97 8.88
CA TYR A 238 15.44 20.37 8.59
C TYR A 238 14.20 21.25 8.30
N LEU A 239 13.04 20.64 8.00
CA LEU A 239 11.78 21.34 7.76
C LEU A 239 10.93 21.54 9.01
N HIS A 240 11.37 21.12 10.20
CA HIS A 240 10.61 21.28 11.45
C HIS A 240 10.25 22.74 11.77
N SER A 241 11.03 23.71 11.28
CA SER A 241 10.78 25.14 11.46
C SER A 241 9.71 25.71 10.52
N TYR A 242 9.27 24.95 9.51
CA TYR A 242 8.24 25.43 8.59
C TYR A 242 6.84 25.21 9.18
N SER A 243 6.05 26.28 9.20
CA SER A 243 4.64 26.19 9.63
C SER A 243 3.81 25.36 8.65
N GLY A 244 2.90 24.55 9.14
CA GLY A 244 2.00 23.74 8.32
C GLY A 244 2.52 22.32 7.98
N MET A 245 3.67 21.93 8.51
CA MET A 245 4.13 20.52 8.40
C MET A 245 3.22 19.61 9.23
N LEU A 246 2.89 18.46 8.64
CA LEU A 246 2.05 17.43 9.26
C LEU A 246 2.93 16.30 9.82
N THR A 247 2.54 15.73 10.94
CA THR A 247 3.20 14.52 11.44
C THR A 247 2.84 13.32 10.56
N THR A 248 3.77 12.37 10.42
CA THR A 248 3.50 11.09 9.72
C THR A 248 2.27 10.39 10.29
N SER A 249 2.12 10.40 11.61
CA SER A 249 0.98 9.78 12.31
C SER A 249 -0.36 10.39 11.91
N PHE A 250 -0.44 11.71 11.83
CA PHE A 250 -1.66 12.40 11.40
C PHE A 250 -1.98 12.13 9.94
N THR A 251 -0.99 12.29 9.06
CA THR A 251 -1.15 12.10 7.61
C THR A 251 -1.59 10.66 7.28
N VAL A 252 -0.86 9.68 7.81
CA VAL A 252 -1.13 8.26 7.54
C VAL A 252 -2.46 7.84 8.15
N GLY A 253 -2.78 8.30 9.37
CA GLY A 253 -4.06 8.00 10.00
C GLY A 253 -5.26 8.48 9.18
N ASN A 254 -5.17 9.63 8.52
CA ASN A 254 -6.22 10.12 7.63
C ASN A 254 -6.24 9.38 6.29
N MET A 255 -5.06 9.06 5.70
CA MET A 255 -5.02 8.22 4.49
C MET A 255 -5.65 6.85 4.74
N ILE A 256 -5.36 6.19 5.86
CA ILE A 256 -5.98 4.90 6.20
C ILE A 256 -7.50 5.04 6.29
N LYS A 257 -8.03 6.06 6.95
CA LYS A 257 -9.49 6.31 7.02
C LYS A 257 -10.10 6.49 5.62
N THR A 258 -9.37 7.16 4.72
CA THR A 258 -9.81 7.36 3.33
C THR A 258 -9.71 6.05 2.54
N ILE A 259 -8.63 5.29 2.70
CA ILE A 259 -8.45 3.96 2.09
C ILE A 259 -9.56 3.00 2.55
N ASP A 260 -9.89 2.97 3.84
CA ASP A 260 -10.94 2.11 4.39
C ASP A 260 -12.30 2.37 3.71
N LYS A 261 -12.61 3.64 3.42
CA LYS A 261 -13.87 4.08 2.79
C LYS A 261 -13.88 3.97 1.26
N ALA A 262 -12.70 3.93 0.63
CA ALA A 262 -12.59 3.93 -0.83
C ALA A 262 -13.27 2.70 -1.44
N THR A 263 -14.04 2.94 -2.48
CA THR A 263 -14.80 1.93 -3.25
C THR A 263 -14.39 1.96 -4.71
N LEU A 264 -14.93 1.05 -5.51
CA LEU A 264 -14.69 1.02 -6.95
C LEU A 264 -15.12 2.32 -7.67
N ALA A 265 -16.01 3.12 -7.08
CA ALA A 265 -16.39 4.44 -7.58
C ALA A 265 -15.24 5.46 -7.47
N ASP A 266 -14.29 5.22 -6.57
CA ASP A 266 -13.14 6.10 -6.37
C ASP A 266 -11.92 5.68 -7.21
N THR A 267 -12.02 4.59 -7.97
CA THR A 267 -10.90 4.09 -8.78
C THR A 267 -10.45 5.14 -9.80
N GLY A 268 -9.15 5.37 -9.86
CA GLY A 268 -8.52 6.38 -10.72
C GLY A 268 -8.49 7.79 -10.14
N ARG A 269 -8.94 8.02 -8.90
CA ARG A 269 -8.91 9.36 -8.27
C ARG A 269 -7.53 9.68 -7.69
N PHE A 270 -7.18 10.95 -7.77
CA PHE A 270 -6.05 11.54 -7.07
C PHE A 270 -6.57 12.33 -5.87
N LEU A 271 -6.22 11.91 -4.67
CA LEU A 271 -6.75 12.44 -3.42
C LEU A 271 -5.64 13.00 -2.53
N ARG A 272 -5.96 14.02 -1.76
CA ARG A 272 -5.14 14.44 -0.62
C ARG A 272 -5.34 13.46 0.54
N TYR A 273 -4.43 13.46 1.49
CA TYR A 273 -4.45 12.57 2.67
C TYR A 273 -5.81 12.51 3.39
N ASP A 274 -6.59 13.57 3.36
CA ASP A 274 -7.91 13.70 4.02
C ASP A 274 -9.10 13.35 3.11
N GLY A 275 -8.85 12.86 1.90
CA GLY A 275 -9.86 12.42 0.95
C GLY A 275 -10.38 13.53 0.01
N VAL A 276 -9.89 14.75 0.14
CA VAL A 276 -10.21 15.84 -0.80
C VAL A 276 -9.56 15.52 -2.16
N THR A 277 -10.31 15.75 -3.24
CA THR A 277 -9.78 15.55 -4.61
C THR A 277 -8.69 16.56 -4.90
N GLU A 278 -7.55 16.06 -5.34
CA GLU A 278 -6.44 16.87 -5.84
C GLU A 278 -6.64 17.16 -7.33
N PRO A 279 -6.25 18.36 -7.80
CA PRO A 279 -6.22 18.65 -9.23
C PRO A 279 -5.12 17.84 -9.92
N TRP A 280 -5.39 17.46 -11.17
CA TRP A 280 -4.41 16.79 -12.04
C TRP A 280 -3.29 17.70 -12.51
#